data_67d8868ebba42444e4c14a1d8a84ec00
#
_entry.id   67d8868ebba42444e4c14a1d8a84ec00
#
_cell.length_a   1.000
_cell.length_b   1.000
_cell.length_c   1.000
_cell.angle_alpha   90.00
_cell.angle_beta   90.00
_cell.angle_gamma   90.00
#
_symmetry.space_group_name_H-M   'P 1'
#
loop_
_entity.id
_entity.type
_entity.pdbx_description
1 polymer ?
#
loop_
_entity_poly.entity_id
_entity_poly.type
_entity_poly.pdbx_seq_one_letter_code
_entity_poly.pdbx_strand_id
1 'polypeptide(L)'
;MKKPDTRPVHTPAHLPAPADVAAHLPAPAHTLAEPDTPFAVVDVHKVLRNAERLARRVERLGVTLRPHVKTAKSLDVAALLRDADGAPCPVTVSTLAEAEAFADGGYTDLTYAVGIAPHKLPRVLALLRRGVRLRVLLDSRAQAEAVADAARRAGLAVPAQIEIDCDGHRGGLRPDDPALTAIGRVLHDAGCLDGVLTHAGESYFATTAKARRRAAEQERDAAVAAAERLRAAGLPVPVVSVGSTPTAHAAEDLTGVTELRAGNYVFFDLVMAGLGVCRVEDLALSVVVTVIGHRPGLGRILTDGGWTAMSRDRGTARQAQDQGYGLVTTLDGDLLPGLVMTDASQEHGTLTARDGATLPDLPLGTRLRILPNHACATAAQHSGYHVVDSSRTGTGAPEAVAYWPRVTGW
;
A
#
# COMPACT_ATOMS: atom_id res chain seq x y z
N MET A 1 39.43 -0.04 -21.05
CA MET A 1 38.07 -0.61 -21.23
C MET A 1 37.79 -1.54 -20.05
N LYS A 2 37.02 -1.06 -19.05
CA LYS A 2 36.49 -1.91 -17.98
C LYS A 2 35.15 -2.50 -18.44
N LYS A 3 35.01 -3.83 -18.33
CA LYS A 3 33.75 -4.54 -18.62
C LYS A 3 32.62 -3.97 -17.77
N PRO A 4 31.38 -3.87 -18.29
CA PRO A 4 30.24 -3.49 -17.48
C PRO A 4 29.98 -4.55 -16.40
N ASP A 5 29.75 -4.09 -15.18
CA ASP A 5 29.38 -4.91 -14.02
C ASP A 5 27.97 -5.49 -14.26
N THR A 6 27.93 -6.72 -14.74
CA THR A 6 26.71 -7.49 -14.85
C THR A 6 26.41 -8.10 -13.49
N ARG A 7 25.72 -7.34 -12.61
CA ARG A 7 25.07 -7.96 -11.45
C ARG A 7 24.01 -8.95 -11.98
N PRO A 8 23.90 -10.15 -11.35
CA PRO A 8 22.91 -11.13 -11.77
C PRO A 8 21.51 -10.53 -11.65
N VAL A 9 20.72 -10.67 -12.70
CA VAL A 9 19.27 -10.47 -12.66
C VAL A 9 18.75 -11.41 -11.58
N HIS A 10 18.23 -10.84 -10.49
CA HIS A 10 17.65 -11.63 -9.42
C HIS A 10 16.55 -12.54 -9.98
N THR A 11 16.73 -13.83 -9.77
CA THR A 11 15.71 -14.84 -10.06
C THR A 11 14.46 -14.49 -9.24
N PRO A 12 13.25 -14.61 -9.80
CA PRO A 12 12.04 -14.21 -9.10
C PRO A 12 11.86 -14.98 -7.80
N ALA A 13 11.49 -14.25 -6.77
CA ALA A 13 11.12 -14.81 -5.50
C ALA A 13 9.94 -15.78 -5.68
N HIS A 14 10.14 -17.06 -5.40
CA HIS A 14 9.03 -17.94 -5.08
C HIS A 14 8.44 -17.45 -3.77
N LEU A 15 7.24 -16.88 -3.83
CA LEU A 15 6.49 -16.63 -2.60
C LEU A 15 6.31 -17.96 -1.88
N PRO A 16 6.39 -17.99 -0.54
CA PRO A 16 6.17 -19.21 0.22
C PRO A 16 4.81 -19.80 -0.16
N ALA A 17 4.73 -21.11 -0.32
CA ALA A 17 3.45 -21.74 -0.59
C ALA A 17 2.48 -21.43 0.55
N PRO A 18 1.17 -21.26 0.29
CA PRO A 18 0.18 -21.00 1.35
C PRO A 18 0.26 -21.97 2.52
N ALA A 19 0.62 -23.23 2.24
CA ALA A 19 0.84 -24.26 3.25
C ALA A 19 2.03 -23.97 4.18
N ASP A 20 3.11 -23.36 3.66
CA ASP A 20 4.31 -23.04 4.45
C ASP A 20 4.07 -21.86 5.40
N VAL A 21 3.27 -20.88 4.98
CA VAL A 21 2.87 -19.76 5.84
C VAL A 21 1.93 -20.22 6.94
N ALA A 22 0.97 -21.08 6.61
CA ALA A 22 0.03 -21.64 7.59
C ALA A 22 0.73 -22.52 8.65
N ALA A 23 1.84 -23.18 8.30
CA ALA A 23 2.61 -24.01 9.22
C ALA A 23 3.37 -23.20 10.29
N HIS A 24 3.61 -21.91 10.05
CA HIS A 24 4.34 -21.02 10.98
C HIS A 24 3.44 -20.06 11.77
N LEU A 25 2.11 -20.09 11.52
CA LEU A 25 1.16 -19.31 12.29
C LEU A 25 0.88 -20.03 13.63
N PRO A 26 0.82 -19.32 14.77
CA PRO A 26 0.43 -19.92 16.03
C PRO A 26 -0.96 -20.55 15.90
N ALA A 27 -1.23 -21.59 16.71
CA ALA A 27 -2.55 -22.20 16.74
C ALA A 27 -3.64 -21.14 17.01
N PRO A 28 -4.82 -21.24 16.39
CA PRO A 28 -5.90 -20.29 16.59
C PRO A 28 -6.28 -20.22 18.06
N ALA A 29 -6.28 -19.00 18.60
CA ALA A 29 -6.65 -18.77 19.98
C ALA A 29 -8.17 -18.60 20.16
N HIS A 30 -8.90 -18.25 19.07
CA HIS A 30 -10.33 -17.90 19.10
C HIS A 30 -10.94 -17.92 17.70
N THR A 31 -12.27 -17.99 17.65
CA THR A 31 -13.02 -17.78 16.40
C THR A 31 -13.37 -16.31 16.22
N LEU A 32 -13.74 -15.87 15.01
CA LEU A 32 -14.22 -14.50 14.76
C LEU A 32 -15.54 -14.19 15.48
N ALA A 33 -16.17 -15.19 16.11
CA ALA A 33 -17.37 -15.00 16.92
C ALA A 33 -17.06 -14.49 18.35
N GLU A 34 -15.80 -14.48 18.78
CA GLU A 34 -15.45 -14.20 20.19
C GLU A 34 -15.05 -12.74 20.46
N PRO A 35 -14.17 -12.07 19.63
CA PRO A 35 -13.71 -10.72 19.96
C PRO A 35 -14.85 -9.68 19.96
N ASP A 36 -14.74 -8.66 20.79
CA ASP A 36 -15.65 -7.52 20.74
C ASP A 36 -15.53 -6.75 19.43
N THR A 37 -16.68 -6.47 18.82
CA THR A 37 -16.75 -5.69 17.56
C THR A 37 -16.76 -4.18 17.83
N PRO A 38 -16.29 -3.34 16.89
CA PRO A 38 -15.75 -3.70 15.57
C PRO A 38 -14.25 -4.04 15.61
N PHE A 39 -13.80 -4.92 14.71
CA PHE A 39 -12.37 -5.24 14.54
C PHE A 39 -12.03 -5.59 13.07
N ALA A 40 -10.75 -5.36 12.70
CA ALA A 40 -10.28 -5.65 11.35
C ALA A 40 -9.85 -7.13 11.19
N VAL A 41 -10.16 -7.68 10.03
CA VAL A 41 -9.81 -9.05 9.62
C VAL A 41 -9.04 -9.00 8.31
N VAL A 42 -7.95 -9.75 8.23
CA VAL A 42 -7.17 -9.96 7.00
C VAL A 42 -7.19 -11.45 6.63
N ASP A 43 -7.48 -11.72 5.38
CA ASP A 43 -7.41 -13.05 4.79
C ASP A 43 -6.02 -13.28 4.17
N VAL A 44 -5.20 -14.11 4.83
CA VAL A 44 -3.82 -14.36 4.41
C VAL A 44 -3.74 -15.04 3.05
N HIS A 45 -4.67 -15.93 2.71
CA HIS A 45 -4.69 -16.57 1.41
C HIS A 45 -4.88 -15.55 0.27
N LYS A 46 -5.77 -14.59 0.45
CA LYS A 46 -5.97 -13.51 -0.51
C LYS A 46 -4.76 -12.59 -0.60
N VAL A 47 -4.11 -12.25 0.53
CA VAL A 47 -2.85 -11.48 0.53
C VAL A 47 -1.79 -12.16 -0.32
N LEU A 48 -1.56 -13.44 -0.13
CA LEU A 48 -0.57 -14.22 -0.88
C LEU A 48 -0.88 -14.24 -2.38
N ARG A 49 -2.13 -14.51 -2.77
CA ARG A 49 -2.56 -14.47 -4.18
C ARG A 49 -2.34 -13.10 -4.83
N ASN A 50 -2.67 -12.04 -4.11
CA ASN A 50 -2.51 -10.67 -4.59
C ASN A 50 -1.02 -10.31 -4.76
N ALA A 51 -0.18 -10.71 -3.80
CA ALA A 51 1.26 -10.53 -3.84
C ALA A 51 1.89 -11.28 -5.02
N GLU A 52 1.54 -12.54 -5.20
CA GLU A 52 2.02 -13.37 -6.32
C GLU A 52 1.63 -12.79 -7.68
N ARG A 53 0.38 -12.32 -7.82
CA ARG A 53 -0.10 -11.71 -9.07
C ARG A 53 0.74 -10.51 -9.48
N LEU A 54 1.09 -9.63 -8.53
CA LEU A 54 1.93 -8.47 -8.83
C LEU A 54 3.39 -8.88 -9.05
N ALA A 55 3.95 -9.78 -8.22
CA ALA A 55 5.33 -10.25 -8.35
C ALA A 55 5.59 -10.84 -9.74
N ARG A 56 4.73 -11.75 -10.22
CA ARG A 56 4.82 -12.33 -11.58
C ARG A 56 4.75 -11.26 -12.69
N ARG A 57 4.00 -10.19 -12.47
CA ARG A 57 3.92 -9.09 -13.44
C ARG A 57 5.21 -8.28 -13.47
N VAL A 58 5.72 -7.92 -12.32
CA VAL A 58 6.95 -7.11 -12.17
C VAL A 58 8.16 -7.85 -12.71
N GLU A 59 8.21 -9.16 -12.51
CA GLU A 59 9.21 -10.04 -13.11
C GLU A 59 9.24 -9.93 -14.65
N ARG A 60 8.07 -10.04 -15.29
CA ARG A 60 7.97 -9.90 -16.75
C ARG A 60 8.37 -8.52 -17.26
N LEU A 61 8.24 -7.49 -16.43
CA LEU A 61 8.65 -6.12 -16.76
C LEU A 61 10.14 -5.86 -16.48
N GLY A 62 10.86 -6.81 -15.89
CA GLY A 62 12.31 -6.75 -15.68
C GLY A 62 12.76 -5.69 -14.67
N VAL A 63 11.92 -5.31 -13.71
CA VAL A 63 12.22 -4.33 -12.68
C VAL A 63 12.09 -4.93 -11.28
N THR A 64 12.64 -4.25 -10.26
CA THR A 64 12.50 -4.69 -8.87
C THR A 64 11.16 -4.24 -8.28
N LEU A 65 10.45 -5.12 -7.58
CA LEU A 65 9.30 -4.75 -6.77
C LEU A 65 9.77 -4.19 -5.42
N ARG A 66 9.31 -2.98 -5.08
CA ARG A 66 9.50 -2.37 -3.75
C ARG A 66 8.12 -2.10 -3.13
N PRO A 67 7.55 -3.05 -2.35
CA PRO A 67 6.25 -2.87 -1.71
C PRO A 67 6.19 -1.60 -0.87
N HIS A 68 5.07 -0.87 -0.96
CA HIS A 68 4.80 0.25 -0.06
C HIS A 68 3.99 -0.25 1.13
N VAL A 69 4.61 -0.34 2.29
CA VAL A 69 4.00 -0.97 3.47
C VAL A 69 2.93 -0.11 4.17
N LYS A 70 2.70 1.14 3.71
CA LYS A 70 1.73 2.07 4.33
C LYS A 70 0.31 1.53 4.43
N THR A 71 -0.09 0.61 3.55
CA THR A 71 -1.44 0.04 3.56
C THR A 71 -1.64 -0.82 4.80
N ALA A 72 -0.77 -1.79 4.99
CA ALA A 72 -0.85 -2.71 6.11
C ALA A 72 -0.16 -2.18 7.39
N LYS A 73 1.00 -1.53 7.25
CA LYS A 73 1.89 -1.12 8.36
C LYS A 73 2.16 -2.27 9.34
N SER A 74 2.29 -3.50 8.84
CA SER A 74 2.53 -4.70 9.64
C SER A 74 3.76 -5.43 9.13
N LEU A 75 4.64 -5.80 10.05
CA LEU A 75 5.82 -6.61 9.77
C LEU A 75 5.41 -8.01 9.31
N ASP A 76 4.33 -8.56 9.86
CA ASP A 76 3.82 -9.88 9.50
C ASP A 76 3.34 -9.91 8.04
N VAL A 77 2.60 -8.88 7.61
CA VAL A 77 2.21 -8.78 6.19
C VAL A 77 3.43 -8.64 5.29
N ALA A 78 4.41 -7.81 5.69
CA ALA A 78 5.62 -7.62 4.90
C ALA A 78 6.52 -8.87 4.90
N ALA A 79 6.46 -9.69 5.94
CA ALA A 79 7.18 -10.98 6.01
C ALA A 79 6.69 -11.96 4.93
N LEU A 80 5.45 -11.85 4.45
CA LEU A 80 4.93 -12.62 3.32
C LEU A 80 5.55 -12.18 1.98
N LEU A 81 6.16 -10.99 1.93
CA LEU A 81 6.74 -10.38 0.73
C LEU A 81 8.28 -10.51 0.73
N ARG A 82 8.81 -11.59 1.28
CA ARG A 82 10.24 -11.92 1.25
C ARG A 82 10.67 -12.41 -0.12
N ASP A 83 11.96 -12.29 -0.41
CA ASP A 83 12.55 -12.88 -1.61
C ASP A 83 12.65 -14.42 -1.52
N ALA A 84 13.14 -15.07 -2.59
CA ALA A 84 13.25 -16.52 -2.67
C ALA A 84 14.19 -17.14 -1.61
N ASP A 85 15.16 -16.35 -1.14
CA ASP A 85 16.11 -16.78 -0.09
C ASP A 85 15.57 -16.50 1.32
N GLY A 86 14.36 -15.99 1.44
CA GLY A 86 13.73 -15.60 2.69
C GLY A 86 14.23 -14.27 3.27
N ALA A 87 15.07 -13.52 2.53
CA ALA A 87 15.55 -12.22 2.97
C ALA A 87 14.42 -11.15 2.84
N PRO A 88 14.42 -10.11 3.69
CA PRO A 88 13.46 -9.03 3.60
C PRO A 88 13.57 -8.27 2.27
N CYS A 89 12.45 -8.13 1.54
CA CYS A 89 12.40 -7.29 0.35
C CYS A 89 12.70 -5.83 0.70
N PRO A 90 13.27 -5.04 -0.24
CA PRO A 90 13.32 -3.59 -0.08
C PRO A 90 11.90 -3.03 0.00
N VAL A 91 11.62 -2.10 0.91
CA VAL A 91 10.27 -1.56 1.12
C VAL A 91 10.22 -0.03 1.07
N THR A 92 9.03 0.49 0.82
CA THR A 92 8.71 1.91 0.93
C THR A 92 7.85 2.15 2.15
N VAL A 93 8.18 3.17 2.93
CA VAL A 93 7.48 3.60 4.14
C VAL A 93 6.91 5.00 3.99
N SER A 94 5.89 5.35 4.77
CA SER A 94 5.24 6.67 4.77
C SER A 94 5.55 7.51 6.01
N THR A 95 6.09 6.89 7.07
CA THR A 95 6.48 7.58 8.30
C THR A 95 7.87 7.11 8.76
N LEU A 96 8.55 7.93 9.57
CA LEU A 96 9.80 7.49 10.19
C LEU A 96 9.56 6.45 11.29
N ALA A 97 8.39 6.46 11.94
CA ALA A 97 8.00 5.39 12.86
C ALA A 97 7.92 4.02 12.14
N GLU A 98 7.38 3.99 10.90
CA GLU A 98 7.46 2.79 10.06
C GLU A 98 8.92 2.42 9.75
N ALA A 99 9.76 3.39 9.35
CA ALA A 99 11.15 3.14 9.03
C ALA A 99 11.91 2.52 10.22
N GLU A 100 11.70 3.04 11.42
CA GLU A 100 12.29 2.55 12.67
C GLU A 100 11.80 1.12 12.99
N ALA A 101 10.49 0.90 12.99
CA ALA A 101 9.91 -0.42 13.28
C ALA A 101 10.34 -1.48 12.25
N PHE A 102 10.39 -1.14 10.96
CA PHE A 102 10.84 -2.06 9.92
C PHE A 102 12.34 -2.33 10.02
N ALA A 103 13.15 -1.33 10.37
CA ALA A 103 14.57 -1.53 10.64
C ALA A 103 14.82 -2.45 11.85
N ASP A 104 14.02 -2.32 12.92
CA ASP A 104 14.03 -3.22 14.07
C ASP A 104 13.61 -4.65 13.69
N GLY A 105 12.71 -4.78 12.71
CA GLY A 105 12.28 -6.04 12.10
C GLY A 105 13.25 -6.62 11.06
N GLY A 106 14.46 -6.04 10.92
CA GLY A 106 15.52 -6.58 10.05
C GLY A 106 15.51 -6.07 8.59
N TYR A 107 14.69 -5.08 8.27
CA TYR A 107 14.70 -4.46 6.93
C TYR A 107 15.83 -3.44 6.82
N THR A 108 16.73 -3.62 5.84
CA THR A 108 17.93 -2.80 5.68
C THR A 108 17.89 -1.86 4.48
N ASP A 109 16.91 -1.98 3.57
CA ASP A 109 16.76 -1.11 2.39
C ASP A 109 15.36 -0.51 2.38
N LEU A 110 15.26 0.78 2.77
CA LEU A 110 14.03 1.52 2.96
C LEU A 110 14.00 2.79 2.09
N THR A 111 12.80 3.15 1.61
CA THR A 111 12.55 4.46 0.99
C THR A 111 11.44 5.16 1.76
N TYR A 112 11.73 6.33 2.35
CA TYR A 112 10.74 7.21 2.97
C TYR A 112 10.12 8.09 1.89
N ALA A 113 8.93 7.73 1.42
CA ALA A 113 8.27 8.34 0.26
C ALA A 113 7.29 9.46 0.65
N VAL A 114 7.72 10.34 1.52
CA VAL A 114 7.07 11.62 1.86
C VAL A 114 8.16 12.69 1.90
N GLY A 115 7.89 13.88 1.39
CA GLY A 115 8.86 14.98 1.37
C GLY A 115 9.51 15.21 2.73
N ILE A 116 10.84 15.15 2.79
CA ILE A 116 11.57 15.24 4.05
C ILE A 116 11.54 16.65 4.63
N ALA A 117 11.10 16.78 5.86
CA ALA A 117 11.23 18.02 6.61
C ALA A 117 12.57 18.05 7.38
N PRO A 118 13.30 19.19 7.42
CA PRO A 118 14.63 19.26 8.02
C PRO A 118 14.73 18.75 9.45
N HIS A 119 13.71 18.98 10.28
CA HIS A 119 13.66 18.52 11.67
C HIS A 119 13.63 16.99 11.84
N LYS A 120 13.32 16.24 10.78
CA LYS A 120 13.29 14.76 10.76
C LYS A 120 14.66 14.15 10.43
N LEU A 121 15.61 14.92 9.88
CA LEU A 121 16.93 14.43 9.48
C LEU A 121 17.73 13.76 10.62
N PRO A 122 17.64 14.18 11.90
CA PRO A 122 18.31 13.46 12.99
C PRO A 122 17.86 11.99 13.12
N ARG A 123 16.58 11.68 12.91
CA ARG A 123 16.06 10.29 12.91
C ARG A 123 16.58 9.51 11.71
N VAL A 124 16.63 10.14 10.52
CA VAL A 124 17.21 9.54 9.31
C VAL A 124 18.68 9.16 9.55
N LEU A 125 19.48 10.09 10.08
CA LEU A 125 20.88 9.86 10.39
C LEU A 125 21.07 8.75 11.45
N ALA A 126 20.16 8.63 12.41
CA ALA A 126 20.21 7.55 13.40
C ALA A 126 20.05 6.17 12.74
N LEU A 127 19.12 6.03 11.80
CA LEU A 127 18.90 4.79 11.03
C LEU A 127 20.11 4.48 10.12
N LEU A 128 20.64 5.49 9.42
CA LEU A 128 21.82 5.32 8.57
C LEU A 128 23.05 4.85 9.38
N ARG A 129 23.26 5.38 10.61
CA ARG A 129 24.36 4.92 11.53
C ARG A 129 24.17 3.47 11.99
N ARG A 130 22.95 2.96 11.98
CA ARG A 130 22.64 1.54 12.27
C ARG A 130 22.88 0.62 11.06
N GLY A 131 23.35 1.17 9.93
CA GLY A 131 23.57 0.43 8.70
C GLY A 131 22.33 0.25 7.82
N VAL A 132 21.21 0.89 8.16
CA VAL A 132 20.00 0.88 7.33
C VAL A 132 20.21 1.84 6.16
N ARG A 133 20.04 1.37 4.93
CA ARG A 133 20.01 2.22 3.73
C ARG A 133 18.61 2.87 3.63
N LEU A 134 18.48 4.06 4.17
CA LEU A 134 17.25 4.84 4.14
C LEU A 134 17.36 5.98 3.12
N ARG A 135 16.57 5.92 2.05
CA ARG A 135 16.40 7.00 1.08
C ARG A 135 15.35 7.98 1.57
N VAL A 136 15.59 9.28 1.37
CA VAL A 136 14.60 10.33 1.62
C VAL A 136 14.10 10.92 0.31
N LEU A 137 12.93 11.56 0.33
CA LEU A 137 12.30 12.19 -0.81
C LEU A 137 12.27 13.71 -0.63
N LEU A 138 12.48 14.45 -1.71
CA LEU A 138 12.41 15.92 -1.72
C LEU A 138 12.10 16.46 -3.12
N ASP A 139 11.61 17.71 -3.19
CA ASP A 139 11.30 18.39 -4.43
C ASP A 139 11.71 19.89 -4.43
N SER A 140 12.44 20.34 -3.42
CA SER A 140 12.86 21.73 -3.34
C SER A 140 14.35 21.89 -3.05
N ARG A 141 14.91 23.01 -3.51
CA ARG A 141 16.30 23.37 -3.25
C ARG A 141 16.59 23.48 -1.75
N ALA A 142 15.67 24.06 -0.99
CA ALA A 142 15.83 24.22 0.47
C ALA A 142 15.95 22.87 1.19
N GLN A 143 15.15 21.84 0.77
CA GLN A 143 15.29 20.50 1.31
C GLN A 143 16.61 19.85 0.90
N ALA A 144 17.04 20.02 -0.37
CA ALA A 144 18.32 19.48 -0.84
C ALA A 144 19.51 20.08 -0.07
N GLU A 145 19.51 21.39 0.16
CA GLU A 145 20.52 22.07 0.96
C GLU A 145 20.50 21.57 2.41
N ALA A 146 19.33 21.40 3.03
CA ALA A 146 19.20 20.85 4.38
C ALA A 146 19.74 19.41 4.48
N VAL A 147 19.46 18.55 3.49
CA VAL A 147 19.99 17.19 3.40
C VAL A 147 21.51 17.20 3.24
N ALA A 148 22.04 18.02 2.31
CA ALA A 148 23.48 18.17 2.08
C ALA A 148 24.20 18.68 3.33
N ASP A 149 23.64 19.65 4.05
CA ASP A 149 24.19 20.19 5.29
C ASP A 149 24.19 19.14 6.41
N ALA A 150 23.12 18.38 6.56
CA ALA A 150 23.02 17.32 7.53
C ALA A 150 24.05 16.21 7.26
N ALA A 151 24.22 15.82 5.99
CA ALA A 151 25.18 14.83 5.54
C ALA A 151 26.63 15.28 5.86
N ARG A 152 26.98 16.53 5.50
CA ARG A 152 28.32 17.10 5.78
C ARG A 152 28.61 17.16 7.29
N ARG A 153 27.67 17.66 8.11
CA ARG A 153 27.86 17.73 9.57
C ARG A 153 27.98 16.35 10.21
N ALA A 154 27.29 15.35 9.68
CA ALA A 154 27.32 13.98 10.20
C ALA A 154 28.50 13.15 9.67
N GLY A 155 29.18 13.59 8.62
CA GLY A 155 30.18 12.79 7.89
C GLY A 155 29.57 11.53 7.26
N LEU A 156 28.28 11.58 6.87
CA LEU A 156 27.53 10.43 6.42
C LEU A 156 26.57 10.84 5.29
N ALA A 157 26.67 10.20 4.13
CA ALA A 157 25.77 10.46 3.01
C ALA A 157 24.31 10.11 3.39
N VAL A 158 23.38 10.98 3.02
CA VAL A 158 21.94 10.76 3.15
C VAL A 158 21.37 10.53 1.74
N PRO A 159 21.12 9.27 1.33
CA PRO A 159 20.59 9.00 0.00
C PRO A 159 19.26 9.71 -0.21
N ALA A 160 19.14 10.48 -1.29
CA ALA A 160 17.97 11.29 -1.59
C ALA A 160 17.48 11.08 -3.03
N GLN A 161 16.19 10.96 -3.18
CA GLN A 161 15.50 10.93 -4.47
C GLN A 161 14.75 12.25 -4.70
N ILE A 162 14.75 12.73 -5.93
CA ILE A 162 13.98 13.92 -6.29
C ILE A 162 12.58 13.46 -6.72
N GLU A 163 11.54 14.01 -6.10
CA GLU A 163 10.14 13.72 -6.46
C GLU A 163 9.81 14.40 -7.80
N ILE A 164 9.25 13.61 -8.71
CA ILE A 164 8.84 14.06 -10.04
C ILE A 164 7.32 14.06 -10.12
N ASP A 165 6.76 15.19 -10.51
CA ASP A 165 5.34 15.32 -10.81
C ASP A 165 5.06 14.82 -12.23
N CYS A 166 4.21 13.80 -12.36
CA CYS A 166 3.79 13.24 -13.64
C CYS A 166 2.36 13.63 -14.03
N ASP A 167 1.54 14.13 -13.12
CA ASP A 167 0.10 14.31 -13.36
C ASP A 167 -0.54 15.53 -12.69
N GLY A 168 0.25 16.35 -11.97
CA GLY A 168 -0.23 17.55 -11.29
C GLY A 168 -1.02 17.27 -10.02
N HIS A 169 -0.96 16.04 -9.49
CA HIS A 169 -1.82 15.63 -8.40
C HIS A 169 -1.41 16.21 -7.05
N ARG A 170 -0.10 16.26 -6.73
CA ARG A 170 0.33 16.52 -5.35
C ARG A 170 1.57 17.41 -5.23
N GLY A 171 2.75 16.86 -5.44
CA GLY A 171 4.04 17.49 -5.29
C GLY A 171 5.05 16.92 -6.28
N GLY A 172 6.26 17.43 -6.25
CA GLY A 172 7.31 17.06 -7.17
C GLY A 172 7.60 18.14 -8.23
N LEU A 173 8.71 17.98 -8.90
CA LEU A 173 9.13 18.83 -10.02
C LEU A 173 8.65 18.23 -11.34
N ARG A 174 8.21 19.06 -12.26
CA ARG A 174 8.00 18.60 -13.64
C ARG A 174 9.35 18.14 -14.24
N PRO A 175 9.35 17.14 -15.16
CA PRO A 175 10.60 16.64 -15.77
C PRO A 175 11.40 17.72 -16.48
N ASP A 176 10.72 18.76 -16.99
CA ASP A 176 11.31 19.89 -17.70
C ASP A 176 11.64 21.10 -16.81
N ASP A 177 11.37 21.03 -15.50
CA ASP A 177 11.65 22.11 -14.57
C ASP A 177 13.17 22.41 -14.49
N PRO A 178 13.59 23.67 -14.68
CA PRO A 178 15.01 24.06 -14.57
C PRO A 178 15.60 23.81 -13.18
N ALA A 179 14.80 23.80 -12.11
CA ALA A 179 15.25 23.52 -10.75
C ALA A 179 15.75 22.08 -10.56
N LEU A 180 15.28 21.12 -11.37
CA LEU A 180 15.64 19.71 -11.28
C LEU A 180 17.16 19.50 -11.31
N THR A 181 17.85 20.07 -12.30
CA THR A 181 19.31 19.95 -12.42
C THR A 181 20.05 20.67 -11.30
N ALA A 182 19.55 21.83 -10.86
CA ALA A 182 20.16 22.57 -9.76
C ALA A 182 20.08 21.82 -8.43
N ILE A 183 18.93 21.21 -8.13
CA ILE A 183 18.71 20.36 -6.95
C ILE A 183 19.58 19.10 -7.05
N GLY A 184 19.60 18.44 -8.22
CA GLY A 184 20.44 17.27 -8.46
C GLY A 184 21.93 17.56 -8.21
N ARG A 185 22.43 18.75 -8.60
CA ARG A 185 23.82 19.14 -8.36
C ARG A 185 24.12 19.34 -6.88
N VAL A 186 23.24 20.02 -6.13
CA VAL A 186 23.40 20.18 -4.66
C VAL A 186 23.52 18.82 -3.97
N LEU A 187 22.65 17.87 -4.34
CA LEU A 187 22.68 16.53 -3.77
C LEU A 187 23.92 15.74 -4.22
N HIS A 188 24.30 15.86 -5.49
CA HIS A 188 25.47 15.15 -6.04
C HIS A 188 26.76 15.60 -5.38
N ASP A 189 26.98 16.91 -5.24
CA ASP A 189 28.19 17.50 -4.65
C ASP A 189 28.34 17.11 -3.16
N ALA A 190 27.22 16.75 -2.49
CA ALA A 190 27.19 16.23 -1.14
C ALA A 190 27.23 14.68 -1.08
N GLY A 191 27.31 13.99 -2.21
CA GLY A 191 27.26 12.53 -2.29
C GLY A 191 25.91 11.91 -1.90
N CYS A 192 24.82 12.71 -2.02
CA CYS A 192 23.48 12.33 -1.56
C CYS A 192 22.51 11.97 -2.69
N LEU A 193 22.80 12.29 -3.96
CA LEU A 193 21.91 12.00 -5.08
C LEU A 193 21.81 10.48 -5.31
N ASP A 194 20.61 9.89 -5.13
CA ASP A 194 20.37 8.45 -5.33
C ASP A 194 19.39 8.18 -6.50
N GLY A 195 18.59 9.17 -6.93
CA GLY A 195 17.70 8.97 -8.07
C GLY A 195 16.50 9.91 -8.13
N VAL A 196 15.48 9.43 -8.84
CA VAL A 196 14.19 10.10 -8.98
C VAL A 196 13.06 9.14 -8.59
N LEU A 197 11.95 9.71 -8.12
CA LEU A 197 10.76 8.97 -7.74
C LEU A 197 9.50 9.71 -8.20
N THR A 198 8.53 8.99 -8.76
CA THR A 198 7.20 9.56 -9.09
C THR A 198 6.06 8.68 -8.61
N HIS A 199 4.87 9.28 -8.47
CA HIS A 199 3.65 8.59 -8.10
C HIS A 199 2.46 9.18 -8.87
N ALA A 200 1.84 8.38 -9.72
CA ALA A 200 0.66 8.78 -10.49
C ALA A 200 -0.62 8.77 -9.62
N GLY A 201 -0.89 9.87 -8.93
CA GLY A 201 -2.06 10.02 -8.07
C GLY A 201 -3.38 10.03 -8.85
N GLU A 202 -3.41 10.65 -10.04
CA GLU A 202 -4.58 10.70 -10.90
C GLU A 202 -4.96 9.32 -11.49
N SER A 203 -4.09 8.31 -11.42
CA SER A 203 -4.40 6.95 -11.84
C SER A 203 -5.57 6.31 -11.08
N TYR A 204 -5.87 6.80 -9.87
CA TYR A 204 -7.01 6.38 -9.05
C TYR A 204 -8.37 6.86 -9.60
N PHE A 205 -8.36 7.70 -10.63
CA PHE A 205 -9.56 8.15 -11.38
C PHE A 205 -9.61 7.58 -12.80
N ALA A 206 -8.65 6.74 -13.18
CA ALA A 206 -8.57 6.11 -14.50
C ALA A 206 -9.51 4.89 -14.60
N THR A 207 -10.80 5.12 -14.86
CA THR A 207 -11.85 4.10 -14.82
C THR A 207 -11.81 3.08 -15.98
N THR A 208 -11.04 3.34 -17.05
CA THR A 208 -10.91 2.41 -18.19
C THR A 208 -9.53 1.79 -18.26
N ALA A 209 -9.41 0.58 -18.81
CA ALA A 209 -8.12 -0.08 -19.02
C ALA A 209 -7.16 0.79 -19.87
N LYS A 210 -7.69 1.47 -20.90
CA LYS A 210 -6.90 2.38 -21.75
C LYS A 210 -6.38 3.58 -20.95
N ALA A 211 -7.22 4.18 -20.09
CA ALA A 211 -6.81 5.32 -19.27
C ALA A 211 -5.73 4.89 -18.24
N ARG A 212 -5.87 3.70 -17.64
CA ARG A 212 -4.85 3.18 -16.71
C ARG A 212 -3.50 2.89 -17.40
N ARG A 213 -3.52 2.31 -18.62
CA ARG A 213 -2.28 2.14 -19.40
C ARG A 213 -1.62 3.47 -19.69
N ARG A 214 -2.41 4.46 -20.16
CA ARG A 214 -1.88 5.81 -20.42
C ARG A 214 -1.29 6.46 -19.17
N ALA A 215 -1.92 6.29 -18.01
CA ALA A 215 -1.37 6.79 -16.75
C ALA A 215 -0.05 6.11 -16.38
N ALA A 216 0.10 4.81 -16.64
CA ALA A 216 1.34 4.08 -16.42
C ALA A 216 2.47 4.52 -17.38
N GLU A 217 2.14 4.75 -18.65
CA GLU A 217 3.06 5.32 -19.65
C GLU A 217 3.52 6.71 -19.24
N GLN A 218 2.60 7.59 -18.87
CA GLN A 218 2.88 8.96 -18.43
C GLN A 218 3.76 8.98 -17.16
N GLU A 219 3.50 8.10 -16.20
CA GLU A 219 4.30 7.95 -14.99
C GLU A 219 5.73 7.53 -15.32
N ARG A 220 5.90 6.50 -16.15
CA ARG A 220 7.22 6.05 -16.64
C ARG A 220 7.95 7.16 -17.38
N ASP A 221 7.30 7.76 -18.37
CA ASP A 221 7.92 8.75 -19.26
C ASP A 221 8.40 9.97 -18.47
N ALA A 222 7.62 10.44 -17.51
CA ALA A 222 8.01 11.55 -16.66
C ALA A 222 9.26 11.22 -15.81
N ALA A 223 9.31 10.04 -15.19
CA ALA A 223 10.45 9.63 -14.39
C ALA A 223 11.72 9.43 -15.25
N VAL A 224 11.58 8.78 -16.40
CA VAL A 224 12.69 8.51 -17.32
C VAL A 224 13.22 9.82 -17.90
N ALA A 225 12.36 10.73 -18.37
CA ALA A 225 12.77 12.05 -18.90
C ALA A 225 13.54 12.88 -17.85
N ALA A 226 13.07 12.88 -16.60
CA ALA A 226 13.79 13.55 -15.50
C ALA A 226 15.16 12.91 -15.23
N ALA A 227 15.25 11.58 -15.24
CA ALA A 227 16.51 10.87 -15.05
C ALA A 227 17.50 11.14 -16.20
N GLU A 228 17.03 11.13 -17.44
CA GLU A 228 17.86 11.42 -18.63
C GLU A 228 18.38 12.85 -18.61
N ARG A 229 17.55 13.81 -18.21
CA ARG A 229 17.97 15.21 -18.06
C ARG A 229 19.07 15.38 -17.02
N LEU A 230 18.98 14.71 -15.87
CA LEU A 230 20.02 14.70 -14.86
C LEU A 230 21.30 14.05 -15.40
N ARG A 231 21.20 12.90 -16.07
CA ARG A 231 22.34 12.19 -16.67
C ARG A 231 23.03 13.02 -17.74
N ALA A 232 22.28 13.73 -18.58
CA ALA A 232 22.82 14.67 -19.58
C ALA A 232 23.58 15.83 -18.94
N ALA A 233 23.26 16.21 -17.71
CA ALA A 233 23.99 17.19 -16.92
C ALA A 233 25.21 16.61 -16.16
N GLY A 234 25.59 15.34 -16.42
CA GLY A 234 26.68 14.63 -15.76
C GLY A 234 26.37 14.13 -14.36
N LEU A 235 25.09 14.06 -13.96
CA LEU A 235 24.66 13.62 -12.65
C LEU A 235 24.23 12.15 -12.69
N PRO A 236 24.74 11.26 -11.80
CA PRO A 236 24.34 9.86 -11.77
C PRO A 236 22.92 9.71 -11.22
N VAL A 237 22.11 8.89 -11.88
CA VAL A 237 20.75 8.55 -11.44
C VAL A 237 20.61 7.02 -11.45
N PRO A 238 21.10 6.34 -10.39
CA PRO A 238 21.04 4.87 -10.33
C PRO A 238 19.62 4.34 -10.10
N VAL A 239 18.73 5.12 -9.47
CA VAL A 239 17.36 4.70 -9.18
C VAL A 239 16.36 5.57 -9.95
N VAL A 240 15.49 4.90 -10.70
CA VAL A 240 14.31 5.49 -11.36
C VAL A 240 13.10 4.72 -10.85
N SER A 241 12.36 5.32 -9.93
CA SER A 241 11.34 4.66 -9.13
C SER A 241 9.95 5.17 -9.49
N VAL A 242 9.06 4.28 -9.91
CA VAL A 242 7.68 4.60 -10.31
C VAL A 242 6.66 3.77 -9.53
N GLY A 243 5.40 4.13 -9.56
CA GLY A 243 4.32 3.22 -9.20
C GLY A 243 3.23 3.79 -8.31
N SER A 244 2.05 3.34 -8.64
CA SER A 244 0.83 3.28 -7.86
C SER A 244 0.22 1.89 -8.06
N THR A 245 -0.77 1.47 -7.27
CA THR A 245 -1.40 0.17 -7.50
C THR A 245 -2.10 0.09 -8.86
N PRO A 246 -2.85 1.11 -9.34
CA PRO A 246 -3.45 1.07 -10.68
C PRO A 246 -2.41 1.01 -11.81
N THR A 247 -1.35 1.82 -11.76
CA THR A 247 -0.31 1.84 -12.81
C THR A 247 0.52 0.57 -12.80
N ALA A 248 0.87 0.04 -11.63
CA ALA A 248 1.61 -1.23 -11.49
C ALA A 248 0.88 -2.41 -12.15
N HIS A 249 -0.47 -2.42 -12.11
CA HIS A 249 -1.27 -3.45 -12.75
C HIS A 249 -1.57 -3.16 -14.23
N ALA A 250 -1.29 -1.95 -14.73
CA ALA A 250 -1.56 -1.54 -16.10
C ALA A 250 -0.30 -1.41 -16.96
N ALA A 251 0.88 -1.22 -16.37
CA ALA A 251 2.14 -1.01 -17.09
C ALA A 251 2.45 -2.19 -18.01
N GLU A 252 2.80 -1.90 -19.26
CA GLU A 252 3.18 -2.88 -20.29
C GLU A 252 4.67 -2.76 -20.65
N ASP A 253 5.26 -1.59 -20.42
CA ASP A 253 6.68 -1.30 -20.64
C ASP A 253 7.22 -0.40 -19.52
N LEU A 254 8.33 -0.79 -18.91
CA LEU A 254 9.07 -0.05 -17.89
C LEU A 254 10.53 0.19 -18.27
N THR A 255 10.80 0.29 -19.58
CA THR A 255 12.15 0.63 -20.08
C THR A 255 12.66 1.93 -19.43
N GLY A 256 13.86 1.89 -18.87
CA GLY A 256 14.48 3.03 -18.17
C GLY A 256 14.12 3.15 -16.67
N VAL A 257 13.15 2.39 -16.20
CA VAL A 257 12.77 2.28 -14.79
C VAL A 257 13.61 1.20 -14.10
N THR A 258 13.93 1.38 -12.82
CA THR A 258 14.70 0.39 -12.04
C THR A 258 13.86 -0.33 -11.00
N GLU A 259 12.83 0.33 -10.45
CA GLU A 259 11.95 -0.26 -9.44
C GLU A 259 10.50 0.22 -9.56
N LEU A 260 9.58 -0.66 -9.22
CA LEU A 260 8.14 -0.42 -9.19
C LEU A 260 7.62 -0.47 -7.76
N ARG A 261 6.84 0.54 -7.35
CA ARG A 261 6.22 0.62 -6.03
C ARG A 261 4.70 0.47 -6.12
N ALA A 262 4.15 -0.34 -5.23
CA ALA A 262 2.71 -0.45 -5.01
C ALA A 262 2.43 -0.81 -3.56
N GLY A 263 1.30 -0.39 -3.00
CA GLY A 263 0.95 -0.67 -1.60
C GLY A 263 -0.42 -1.31 -1.43
N ASN A 264 -1.46 -0.69 -1.97
CA ASN A 264 -2.84 -1.14 -1.80
C ASN A 264 -3.09 -2.59 -2.28
N TYR A 265 -2.30 -3.06 -3.25
CA TYR A 265 -2.45 -4.38 -3.87
C TYR A 265 -2.45 -5.56 -2.88
N VAL A 266 -1.82 -5.43 -1.72
CA VAL A 266 -1.77 -6.51 -0.72
C VAL A 266 -3.15 -6.82 -0.15
N PHE A 267 -3.99 -5.79 -0.01
CA PHE A 267 -5.35 -5.92 0.52
C PHE A 267 -6.42 -5.72 -0.54
N PHE A 268 -6.16 -4.88 -1.53
CA PHE A 268 -7.17 -4.30 -2.41
C PHE A 268 -8.36 -3.71 -1.64
N ASP A 269 -9.24 -3.05 -2.35
CA ASP A 269 -10.45 -2.43 -1.82
C ASP A 269 -11.46 -2.18 -2.92
N LEU A 270 -12.61 -1.63 -2.54
CA LEU A 270 -13.69 -1.37 -3.50
C LEU A 270 -13.33 -0.29 -4.52
N VAL A 271 -12.42 0.65 -4.19
CA VAL A 271 -11.90 1.61 -5.17
C VAL A 271 -11.14 0.86 -6.26
N MET A 272 -10.27 -0.07 -5.90
CA MET A 272 -9.52 -0.89 -6.88
C MET A 272 -10.42 -1.81 -7.69
N ALA A 273 -11.45 -2.39 -7.06
CA ALA A 273 -12.44 -3.21 -7.77
C ALA A 273 -13.26 -2.37 -8.77
N GLY A 274 -13.71 -1.20 -8.37
CA GLY A 274 -14.45 -0.27 -9.23
C GLY A 274 -13.63 0.27 -10.40
N LEU A 275 -12.30 0.36 -10.25
CA LEU A 275 -11.38 0.66 -11.35
C LEU A 275 -11.13 -0.56 -12.26
N GLY A 276 -11.53 -1.77 -11.87
CA GLY A 276 -11.23 -3.01 -12.60
C GLY A 276 -9.76 -3.44 -12.49
N VAL A 277 -9.08 -3.07 -11.41
CA VAL A 277 -7.72 -3.53 -11.08
C VAL A 277 -7.76 -4.92 -10.43
N CYS A 278 -8.79 -5.18 -9.64
CA CYS A 278 -9.06 -6.47 -8.98
C CYS A 278 -10.55 -6.82 -9.04
N ARG A 279 -10.91 -8.00 -8.57
CA ARG A 279 -12.29 -8.40 -8.30
C ARG A 279 -12.63 -8.17 -6.83
N VAL A 280 -13.92 -8.17 -6.47
CA VAL A 280 -14.37 -8.06 -5.08
C VAL A 280 -13.86 -9.25 -4.23
N GLU A 281 -13.77 -10.43 -4.83
CA GLU A 281 -13.26 -11.64 -4.18
C GLU A 281 -11.76 -11.56 -3.82
N ASP A 282 -11.01 -10.64 -4.45
CA ASP A 282 -9.59 -10.42 -4.17
C ASP A 282 -9.35 -9.54 -2.93
N LEU A 283 -10.39 -8.88 -2.41
CA LEU A 283 -10.26 -8.00 -1.23
C LEU A 283 -9.92 -8.84 0.00
N ALA A 284 -8.76 -8.56 0.60
CA ALA A 284 -8.25 -9.31 1.73
C ALA A 284 -8.60 -8.68 3.08
N LEU A 285 -8.88 -7.38 3.13
CA LEU A 285 -9.26 -6.65 4.35
C LEU A 285 -10.78 -6.57 4.47
N SER A 286 -11.29 -6.78 5.68
CA SER A 286 -12.68 -6.52 6.06
C SER A 286 -12.76 -6.05 7.50
N VAL A 287 -13.91 -5.49 7.91
CA VAL A 287 -14.18 -5.12 9.30
C VAL A 287 -15.38 -5.93 9.78
N VAL A 288 -15.21 -6.65 10.88
CA VAL A 288 -16.34 -7.34 11.55
C VAL A 288 -17.12 -6.35 12.38
N VAL A 289 -18.43 -6.38 12.19
CA VAL A 289 -19.42 -5.55 12.92
C VAL A 289 -20.57 -6.42 13.39
N THR A 290 -21.32 -5.96 14.39
CA THR A 290 -22.48 -6.67 14.93
C THR A 290 -23.76 -5.91 14.66
N VAL A 291 -24.83 -6.62 14.26
CA VAL A 291 -26.20 -6.05 14.15
C VAL A 291 -26.71 -5.66 15.53
N ILE A 292 -27.02 -4.39 15.73
CA ILE A 292 -27.47 -3.84 17.00
C ILE A 292 -28.91 -3.28 16.96
N GLY A 293 -29.52 -3.24 15.79
CA GLY A 293 -30.88 -2.72 15.70
C GLY A 293 -31.48 -2.77 14.29
N HIS A 294 -32.79 -2.63 14.24
CA HIS A 294 -33.58 -2.58 13.01
C HIS A 294 -34.48 -1.36 12.98
N ARG A 295 -34.67 -0.82 11.78
CA ARG A 295 -35.64 0.24 11.48
C ARG A 295 -36.50 -0.17 10.28
N PRO A 296 -37.44 -1.12 10.43
CA PRO A 296 -38.18 -1.69 9.30
C PRO A 296 -38.91 -0.64 8.47
N GLY A 297 -39.53 0.36 9.15
CA GLY A 297 -40.22 1.46 8.47
C GLY A 297 -39.33 2.37 7.62
N LEU A 298 -37.99 2.27 7.78
CA LEU A 298 -36.98 3.02 7.01
C LEU A 298 -36.13 2.10 6.12
N GLY A 299 -36.38 0.79 6.14
CA GLY A 299 -35.58 -0.17 5.39
C GLY A 299 -34.11 -0.21 5.82
N ARG A 300 -33.82 -0.17 7.14
CA ARG A 300 -32.44 -0.05 7.67
C ARG A 300 -32.13 -1.11 8.72
N ILE A 301 -30.92 -1.62 8.68
CA ILE A 301 -30.29 -2.40 9.75
C ILE A 301 -29.13 -1.56 10.32
N LEU A 302 -28.99 -1.52 11.62
CA LEU A 302 -27.93 -0.79 12.32
C LEU A 302 -26.85 -1.74 12.84
N THR A 303 -25.60 -1.34 12.71
CA THR A 303 -24.44 -2.06 13.24
C THR A 303 -23.62 -1.16 14.17
N ASP A 304 -22.79 -1.76 15.02
CA ASP A 304 -21.88 -1.07 15.96
C ASP A 304 -20.58 -0.55 15.31
N GLY A 305 -20.37 -0.79 14.01
CA GLY A 305 -19.20 -0.28 13.27
C GLY A 305 -19.54 0.94 12.42
N GLY A 306 -19.22 2.13 12.91
CA GLY A 306 -19.37 3.38 12.18
C GLY A 306 -18.11 3.82 11.44
N TRP A 307 -17.99 5.13 11.14
CA TRP A 307 -16.83 5.64 10.40
C TRP A 307 -15.52 5.62 11.22
N THR A 308 -15.56 5.48 12.55
CA THR A 308 -14.36 5.23 13.38
C THR A 308 -13.74 3.87 13.09
N ALA A 309 -14.53 2.89 12.66
CA ALA A 309 -14.03 1.58 12.24
C ALA A 309 -13.79 1.48 10.73
N MET A 310 -14.60 2.19 9.90
CA MET A 310 -14.55 2.08 8.44
C MET A 310 -13.75 3.19 7.77
N SER A 311 -13.47 4.31 8.45
CA SER A 311 -12.99 5.56 7.88
C SER A 311 -14.09 6.34 7.13
N ARG A 312 -13.85 7.64 6.93
CA ARG A 312 -14.73 8.52 6.16
C ARG A 312 -14.36 8.62 4.67
N ASP A 313 -13.34 7.88 4.23
CA ASP A 313 -12.91 7.89 2.83
C ASP A 313 -13.89 7.08 1.98
N ARG A 314 -14.59 7.79 1.10
CA ARG A 314 -15.58 7.25 0.18
C ARG A 314 -15.13 7.38 -1.26
N GLY A 315 -13.95 6.85 -1.57
CA GLY A 315 -13.34 6.96 -2.90
C GLY A 315 -14.22 6.42 -4.04
N THR A 316 -15.13 5.46 -3.78
CA THR A 316 -16.09 4.97 -4.79
C THR A 316 -17.23 5.93 -5.10
N ALA A 317 -17.50 6.97 -4.28
CA ALA A 317 -18.54 7.95 -4.55
C ALA A 317 -18.35 8.72 -5.89
N ARG A 318 -17.13 8.69 -6.44
CA ARG A 318 -16.80 9.30 -7.74
C ARG A 318 -16.71 8.27 -8.88
N GLN A 319 -17.05 7.01 -8.62
CA GLN A 319 -17.07 5.93 -9.61
C GLN A 319 -18.48 5.68 -10.14
N ALA A 320 -18.57 4.84 -11.17
CA ALA A 320 -19.85 4.50 -11.79
C ALA A 320 -20.86 3.90 -10.78
N GLN A 321 -20.36 3.20 -9.76
CA GLN A 321 -21.18 2.68 -8.66
C GLN A 321 -20.55 3.09 -7.32
N ASP A 322 -21.29 3.92 -6.58
CA ASP A 322 -20.93 4.25 -5.19
C ASP A 322 -21.23 3.05 -4.28
N GLN A 323 -20.21 2.59 -3.56
CA GLN A 323 -20.32 1.46 -2.63
C GLN A 323 -20.54 1.91 -1.18
N GLY A 324 -20.95 3.18 -0.96
CA GLY A 324 -21.16 3.72 0.37
C GLY A 324 -19.91 3.62 1.24
N TYR A 325 -20.03 3.04 2.43
CA TYR A 325 -18.92 2.73 3.32
C TYR A 325 -18.37 1.31 3.10
N GLY A 326 -19.09 0.45 2.39
CA GLY A 326 -18.61 -0.88 2.05
C GLY A 326 -19.71 -1.88 1.68
N LEU A 327 -19.30 -2.98 1.05
CA LEU A 327 -20.16 -4.13 0.75
C LEU A 327 -20.22 -5.07 1.95
N VAL A 328 -21.38 -5.67 2.16
CA VAL A 328 -21.64 -6.55 3.30
C VAL A 328 -21.46 -8.02 2.91
N THR A 329 -20.76 -8.77 3.75
CA THR A 329 -20.63 -10.23 3.65
C THR A 329 -21.11 -10.89 4.94
N THR A 330 -21.38 -12.20 4.88
CA THR A 330 -21.51 -13.03 6.08
C THR A 330 -20.20 -13.04 6.86
N LEU A 331 -20.21 -13.61 8.07
CA LEU A 331 -18.99 -13.78 8.86
C LEU A 331 -17.97 -14.70 8.15
N ASP A 332 -18.45 -15.65 7.33
CA ASP A 332 -17.63 -16.55 6.52
C ASP A 332 -16.99 -15.87 5.30
N GLY A 333 -17.51 -14.70 4.91
CA GLY A 333 -16.99 -13.90 3.80
C GLY A 333 -17.80 -13.99 2.51
N ASP A 334 -18.96 -14.67 2.54
CA ASP A 334 -19.88 -14.74 1.40
C ASP A 334 -20.60 -13.40 1.23
N LEU A 335 -20.55 -12.84 0.02
CA LEU A 335 -21.19 -11.57 -0.29
C LEU A 335 -22.71 -11.68 -0.10
N LEU A 336 -23.31 -10.71 0.59
CA LEU A 336 -24.76 -10.55 0.68
C LEU A 336 -25.21 -9.59 -0.46
N PRO A 337 -25.73 -10.13 -1.57
CA PRO A 337 -26.00 -9.34 -2.76
C PRO A 337 -26.99 -8.21 -2.48
N GLY A 338 -26.67 -7.01 -2.95
CA GLY A 338 -27.52 -5.83 -2.79
C GLY A 338 -27.49 -5.19 -1.40
N LEU A 339 -26.85 -5.79 -0.39
CA LEU A 339 -26.72 -5.18 0.94
C LEU A 339 -25.44 -4.34 1.02
N VAL A 340 -25.58 -3.07 1.43
CA VAL A 340 -24.49 -2.10 1.47
C VAL A 340 -24.57 -1.28 2.76
N MET A 341 -23.41 -0.96 3.33
CA MET A 341 -23.31 0.07 4.37
C MET A 341 -23.37 1.44 3.68
N THR A 342 -24.55 2.00 3.56
CA THR A 342 -24.80 3.24 2.81
C THR A 342 -24.48 4.50 3.60
N ASP A 343 -24.55 4.41 4.92
CA ASP A 343 -24.29 5.54 5.81
C ASP A 343 -23.57 5.09 7.08
N ALA A 344 -22.86 6.00 7.72
CA ALA A 344 -22.17 5.77 8.99
C ALA A 344 -22.14 7.05 9.83
N SER A 345 -22.57 6.93 11.08
CA SER A 345 -22.26 7.86 12.16
C SER A 345 -20.92 7.45 12.79
N GLN A 346 -20.53 8.07 13.90
CA GLN A 346 -19.26 7.79 14.54
C GLN A 346 -19.10 6.29 14.85
N GLU A 347 -20.03 5.71 15.63
CA GLU A 347 -19.99 4.32 16.09
C GLU A 347 -21.12 3.46 15.49
N HIS A 348 -21.93 3.99 14.57
CA HIS A 348 -23.05 3.27 13.99
C HIS A 348 -22.91 3.19 12.45
N GLY A 349 -22.98 1.98 11.93
CA GLY A 349 -23.15 1.74 10.51
C GLY A 349 -24.63 1.53 10.17
N THR A 350 -25.05 2.02 9.01
CA THR A 350 -26.40 1.84 8.47
C THR A 350 -26.34 0.98 7.22
N LEU A 351 -26.93 -0.21 7.28
CA LEU A 351 -27.06 -1.10 6.13
C LEU A 351 -28.41 -0.88 5.46
N THR A 352 -28.42 -0.80 4.14
CA THR A 352 -29.64 -0.76 3.32
C THR A 352 -29.53 -1.70 2.13
N ALA A 353 -30.65 -2.13 1.62
CA ALA A 353 -30.72 -2.83 0.35
C ALA A 353 -30.72 -1.82 -0.80
N ARG A 354 -30.03 -2.13 -1.91
CA ARG A 354 -30.06 -1.36 -3.16
C ARG A 354 -30.77 -2.13 -4.26
N ASP A 355 -31.10 -1.43 -5.34
CA ASP A 355 -31.60 -2.03 -6.58
C ASP A 355 -32.89 -2.87 -6.39
N GLY A 356 -33.73 -2.50 -5.41
CA GLY A 356 -34.97 -3.20 -5.11
C GLY A 356 -34.80 -4.54 -4.38
N ALA A 357 -33.56 -4.86 -3.92
CA ALA A 357 -33.34 -6.04 -3.12
C ALA A 357 -34.11 -5.96 -1.78
N THR A 358 -34.54 -7.10 -1.28
CA THR A 358 -35.16 -7.22 0.05
C THR A 358 -34.07 -7.23 1.12
N LEU A 359 -34.27 -6.48 2.21
CA LEU A 359 -33.41 -6.59 3.37
C LEU A 359 -33.44 -8.01 3.92
N PRO A 360 -32.27 -8.65 4.15
CA PRO A 360 -32.24 -9.96 4.77
C PRO A 360 -32.71 -9.86 6.24
N ASP A 361 -33.28 -10.95 6.73
CA ASP A 361 -33.57 -11.10 8.16
C ASP A 361 -32.25 -11.46 8.88
N LEU A 362 -31.68 -10.47 9.58
CA LEU A 362 -30.43 -10.57 10.31
C LEU A 362 -30.71 -10.29 11.80
N PRO A 363 -30.89 -11.31 12.65
CA PRO A 363 -31.18 -11.11 14.07
C PRO A 363 -30.17 -10.21 14.80
N LEU A 364 -30.57 -9.58 15.89
CA LEU A 364 -29.67 -8.86 16.78
C LEU A 364 -28.54 -9.79 17.22
N GLY A 365 -27.31 -9.28 17.22
CA GLY A 365 -26.11 -10.06 17.53
C GLY A 365 -25.50 -10.76 16.31
N THR A 366 -26.16 -10.75 15.15
CA THR A 366 -25.55 -11.28 13.91
C THR A 366 -24.28 -10.53 13.59
N ARG A 367 -23.18 -11.25 13.38
CA ARG A 367 -21.90 -10.70 12.95
C ARG A 367 -21.77 -10.73 11.43
N LEU A 368 -21.29 -9.64 10.89
CA LEU A 368 -21.09 -9.42 9.45
C LEU A 368 -19.68 -8.90 9.22
N ARG A 369 -19.16 -9.06 7.99
CA ARG A 369 -17.96 -8.34 7.57
C ARG A 369 -18.32 -7.26 6.56
N ILE A 370 -17.66 -6.12 6.69
CA ILE A 370 -17.78 -5.02 5.73
C ILE A 370 -16.50 -4.95 4.92
N LEU A 371 -16.59 -5.12 3.60
CA LEU A 371 -15.47 -4.92 2.67
C LEU A 371 -15.29 -3.42 2.47
N PRO A 372 -14.09 -2.85 2.74
CA PRO A 372 -13.92 -1.41 2.83
C PRO A 372 -13.88 -0.72 1.47
N ASN A 373 -14.29 0.55 1.50
CA ASN A 373 -14.16 1.45 0.36
C ASN A 373 -12.69 1.69 0.01
N HIS A 374 -11.86 2.04 1.02
CA HIS A 374 -10.42 2.30 0.87
C HIS A 374 -9.62 1.59 1.98
N ALA A 375 -8.87 0.55 1.61
CA ALA A 375 -8.15 -0.30 2.54
C ALA A 375 -7.15 0.46 3.44
N CYS A 376 -6.39 1.40 2.90
CA CYS A 376 -5.40 2.14 3.68
C CYS A 376 -6.05 2.98 4.78
N ALA A 377 -7.16 3.63 4.46
CA ALA A 377 -7.88 4.50 5.39
C ALA A 377 -8.59 3.68 6.48
N THR A 378 -9.21 2.55 6.11
CA THR A 378 -9.85 1.63 7.05
C THR A 378 -8.82 0.96 7.97
N ALA A 379 -7.74 0.42 7.41
CA ALA A 379 -6.66 -0.18 8.20
C ALA A 379 -6.08 0.78 9.23
N ALA A 380 -6.04 2.09 8.93
CA ALA A 380 -5.54 3.12 9.83
C ALA A 380 -6.39 3.31 11.10
N GLN A 381 -7.62 2.83 11.12
CA GLN A 381 -8.52 2.91 12.29
C GLN A 381 -8.26 1.79 13.31
N HIS A 382 -7.48 0.77 12.95
CA HIS A 382 -7.26 -0.41 13.76
C HIS A 382 -5.81 -0.55 14.20
N SER A 383 -5.58 -1.11 15.39
CA SER A 383 -4.25 -1.36 15.97
C SER A 383 -3.59 -2.63 15.40
N GLY A 384 -4.35 -3.49 14.73
CA GLY A 384 -3.90 -4.75 14.14
C GLY A 384 -5.04 -5.49 13.48
N TYR A 385 -4.76 -6.71 13.06
CA TYR A 385 -5.65 -7.54 12.26
C TYR A 385 -5.79 -8.93 12.87
N HIS A 386 -7.02 -9.40 13.03
CA HIS A 386 -7.28 -10.84 13.16
C HIS A 386 -7.09 -11.49 11.80
N VAL A 387 -6.35 -12.58 11.75
CA VAL A 387 -5.98 -13.22 10.49
C VAL A 387 -6.78 -14.49 10.30
N VAL A 388 -7.40 -14.63 9.14
CA VAL A 388 -8.07 -15.84 8.70
C VAL A 388 -7.39 -16.41 7.47
N ASP A 389 -7.62 -17.68 7.19
CA ASP A 389 -7.15 -18.37 6.00
C ASP A 389 -8.34 -19.00 5.27
N SER A 390 -8.82 -18.35 4.22
CA SER A 390 -9.97 -18.84 3.44
C SER A 390 -9.66 -20.07 2.59
N SER A 391 -8.42 -20.56 2.53
CA SER A 391 -8.11 -21.84 1.92
C SER A 391 -8.47 -23.03 2.82
N ARG A 392 -8.66 -22.79 4.11
CA ARG A 392 -9.07 -23.80 5.08
C ARG A 392 -10.59 -23.93 5.09
N THR A 393 -11.07 -25.10 4.75
CA THR A 393 -12.50 -25.41 4.84
C THR A 393 -12.80 -25.96 6.23
N GLY A 394 -13.67 -25.30 6.99
CA GLY A 394 -14.15 -25.72 8.31
C GLY A 394 -15.66 -25.56 8.41
N THR A 395 -16.28 -26.24 9.37
CA THR A 395 -17.68 -26.04 9.75
C THR A 395 -17.71 -25.17 11.01
N GLY A 396 -18.42 -24.06 10.98
CA GLY A 396 -18.52 -23.12 12.10
C GLY A 396 -17.95 -21.74 11.77
N ALA A 397 -17.91 -20.85 12.77
CA ALA A 397 -17.36 -19.50 12.59
C ALA A 397 -15.87 -19.59 12.21
N PRO A 398 -15.38 -18.72 11.29
CA PRO A 398 -13.99 -18.73 10.86
C PRO A 398 -13.02 -18.58 12.04
N GLU A 399 -11.99 -19.40 12.04
CA GLU A 399 -10.94 -19.37 13.04
C GLU A 399 -9.93 -18.25 12.72
N ALA A 400 -9.56 -17.47 13.73
CA ALA A 400 -8.42 -16.56 13.67
C ALA A 400 -7.14 -17.38 13.87
N VAL A 401 -6.35 -17.51 12.81
CA VAL A 401 -5.07 -18.26 12.83
C VAL A 401 -3.91 -17.45 13.40
N ALA A 402 -4.05 -16.12 13.50
CA ALA A 402 -3.07 -15.21 14.09
C ALA A 402 -3.70 -13.84 14.41
N TYR A 403 -2.94 -13.02 15.13
CA TYR A 403 -3.16 -11.58 15.25
C TYR A 403 -1.90 -10.85 14.81
N TRP A 404 -2.02 -9.96 13.82
CA TRP A 404 -0.91 -9.17 13.28
C TRP A 404 -0.99 -7.71 13.75
N PRO A 405 -0.06 -7.25 14.58
CA PRO A 405 -0.05 -5.86 15.03
C PRO A 405 0.29 -4.90 13.89
N ARG A 406 -0.21 -3.69 14.02
CA ARG A 406 0.01 -2.60 13.10
C ARG A 406 0.92 -1.54 13.72
N VAL A 407 1.93 -1.09 12.97
CA VAL A 407 2.77 0.05 13.36
C VAL A 407 1.95 1.33 13.29
N THR A 408 2.00 2.13 14.36
CA THR A 408 1.31 3.42 14.49
C THR A 408 2.31 4.55 14.68
N GLY A 409 1.85 5.80 14.56
CA GLY A 409 2.67 7.01 14.75
C GLY A 409 3.40 7.49 13.48
N TRP A 410 4.19 8.59 13.68
CA TRP A 410 4.87 9.34 12.60
C TRP A 410 6.37 9.49 12.79
#